data_7f548e864aa6a78ff5bd9c1defc63269
#
_entry.id   7f548e864aa6a78ff5bd9c1defc63269
#
_cell.length_a   1.000
_cell.length_b   1.000
_cell.length_c   1.000
_cell.angle_alpha   90.00
_cell.angle_beta   90.00
_cell.angle_gamma   90.00
#
_symmetry.space_group_name_H-M   'P 1'
#
loop_
_entity.id
_entity.type
_entity.pdbx_description
1 polymer ?
#
loop_
_entity_poly.entity_id
_entity_poly.type
_entity_poly.pdbx_seq_one_letter_code
_entity_poly.pdbx_strand_id
1 'polypeptide(L)'
;VPFGEVICMDEFKNLKHSKGKYAFVMYDPNAHSINDILPDRIQGTIDDYLYKVDWHEKDKVKYVVTDMNESYRTIIHKHFKNVTHIIDCFHFLHYVEDALNSVRIRIQGLFKDTDKEYKILKKIGEFFLLIILTSKVKIYITISKRRILALPKY
;
A
#
# COMPACT_ATOMS: atom_id res chain seq x y z
N VAL A 1 19.11 10.35 1.88
CA VAL A 1 19.78 9.06 1.71
C VAL A 1 19.65 8.65 0.25
N PRO A 2 20.72 8.12 -0.41
CA PRO A 2 20.66 7.73 -1.81
C PRO A 2 19.59 6.64 -2.05
N PHE A 3 19.05 6.61 -3.27
CA PHE A 3 18.06 5.60 -3.65
C PHE A 3 18.74 4.26 -3.96
N GLY A 4 18.10 3.17 -3.51
CA GLY A 4 18.46 1.81 -3.90
C GLY A 4 17.70 1.34 -5.14
N GLU A 5 17.81 0.06 -5.47
CA GLU A 5 17.07 -0.54 -6.59
C GLU A 5 15.55 -0.65 -6.32
N VAL A 6 15.15 -0.67 -5.06
CA VAL A 6 13.75 -0.77 -4.63
C VAL A 6 13.42 0.40 -3.73
N ILE A 7 12.33 1.08 -4.01
CA ILE A 7 11.77 2.13 -3.15
C ILE A 7 10.32 1.76 -2.82
N CYS A 8 10.01 1.76 -1.54
CA CYS A 8 8.63 1.71 -1.04
C CYS A 8 8.17 3.14 -0.73
N MET A 9 7.01 3.51 -1.22
CA MET A 9 6.36 4.79 -0.97
C MET A 9 5.05 4.53 -0.23
N ASP A 10 4.89 5.14 0.92
CA ASP A 10 3.73 4.95 1.78
C ASP A 10 3.42 6.24 2.56
N GLU A 11 2.32 6.24 3.27
CA GLU A 11 1.89 7.34 4.09
C GLU A 11 1.60 6.88 5.52
N PHE A 12 1.88 7.74 6.47
CA PHE A 12 1.51 7.50 7.86
C PHE A 12 0.84 8.72 8.48
N LYS A 13 0.04 8.45 9.49
CA LYS A 13 -0.68 9.53 10.19
C LYS A 13 0.31 10.46 10.87
N ASN A 14 0.24 11.73 10.51
CA ASN A 14 1.13 12.75 11.03
C ASN A 14 0.82 13.08 12.51
N LEU A 15 1.77 13.72 13.20
CA LEU A 15 1.59 14.17 14.56
C LEU A 15 0.51 15.27 14.64
N LYS A 16 -0.14 15.40 15.81
CA LYS A 16 -1.27 16.33 16.03
C LYS A 16 -0.97 17.81 15.68
N HIS A 17 0.30 18.20 15.66
CA HIS A 17 0.74 19.60 15.42
C HIS A 17 1.32 19.82 14.01
N SER A 18 1.28 18.84 13.14
CA SER A 18 1.77 18.96 11.76
C SER A 18 0.72 19.57 10.86
N LYS A 19 1.16 20.32 9.82
CA LYS A 19 0.25 21.00 8.87
C LYS A 19 -0.62 20.04 8.05
N GLY A 20 -0.14 18.80 7.80
CA GLY A 20 -0.86 17.78 7.04
C GLY A 20 -1.40 16.65 7.94
N LYS A 21 -2.51 16.03 7.54
CA LYS A 21 -3.07 14.87 8.23
C LYS A 21 -2.19 13.63 8.10
N TYR A 22 -1.49 13.50 6.99
CA TYR A 22 -0.59 12.38 6.66
C TYR A 22 0.75 12.93 6.19
N ALA A 23 1.83 12.31 6.64
CA ALA A 23 3.17 12.45 6.10
C ALA A 23 3.40 11.36 5.04
N PHE A 24 4.27 11.63 4.09
CA PHE A 24 4.68 10.68 3.07
C PHE A 24 6.10 10.19 3.39
N VAL A 25 6.35 8.90 3.26
CA VAL A 25 7.64 8.27 3.52
C VAL A 25 8.13 7.51 2.29
N MET A 26 9.42 7.64 2.02
CA MET A 26 10.15 6.80 1.08
C MET A 26 11.14 5.94 1.86
N TYR A 27 11.13 4.65 1.59
CA TYR A 27 11.87 3.65 2.33
C TYR A 27 12.53 2.66 1.39
N ASP A 28 13.81 2.36 1.63
CA ASP A 28 14.54 1.29 0.95
C ASP A 28 14.45 0.00 1.77
N PRO A 29 13.71 -1.03 1.30
CA PRO A 29 13.54 -2.27 2.03
C PRO A 29 14.79 -3.14 2.06
N ASN A 30 15.72 -2.98 1.12
CA ASN A 30 16.97 -3.74 1.06
C ASN A 30 18.00 -3.18 2.03
N ALA A 31 18.10 -1.85 2.10
CA ALA A 31 18.99 -1.17 3.04
C ALA A 31 18.39 -1.04 4.45
N HIS A 32 17.11 -1.38 4.64
CA HIS A 32 16.35 -1.14 5.88
C HIS A 32 16.45 0.31 6.37
N SER A 33 16.40 1.25 5.45
CA SER A 33 16.61 2.67 5.74
C SER A 33 15.52 3.57 5.13
N ILE A 34 15.20 4.64 5.83
CA ILE A 34 14.32 5.68 5.32
C ILE A 34 15.14 6.58 4.40
N ASN A 35 14.70 6.71 3.14
CA ASN A 35 15.30 7.65 2.20
C ASN A 35 14.93 9.09 2.57
N ASP A 36 13.63 9.36 2.76
CA ASP A 36 13.16 10.67 3.21
C ASP A 36 11.71 10.60 3.76
N ILE A 37 11.32 11.66 4.47
CA ILE A 37 9.96 11.87 4.97
C ILE A 37 9.51 13.27 4.55
N LEU A 38 8.40 13.34 3.80
CA LEU A 38 7.81 14.61 3.39
C LEU A 38 6.66 15.01 4.32
N PRO A 39 6.40 16.32 4.47
CA PRO A 39 5.42 16.84 5.43
C PRO A 39 3.98 16.44 5.12
N ASP A 40 3.69 16.10 3.88
CA ASP A 40 2.38 15.66 3.42
C ASP A 40 2.50 14.75 2.19
N ARG A 41 1.36 14.16 1.79
CA ARG A 41 1.24 13.26 0.63
C ARG A 41 0.66 13.95 -0.61
N ILE A 42 0.64 15.28 -0.63
CA ILE A 42 0.10 16.03 -1.77
C ILE A 42 1.02 15.81 -2.98
N GLN A 43 0.42 15.51 -4.13
CA GLN A 43 1.16 15.21 -5.36
C GLN A 43 2.20 16.31 -5.68
N GLY A 44 1.86 17.60 -5.52
CA GLY A 44 2.77 18.71 -5.74
C GLY A 44 4.01 18.67 -4.83
N THR A 45 3.82 18.35 -3.53
CA THR A 45 4.94 18.24 -2.59
C THR A 45 5.89 17.09 -2.97
N ILE A 46 5.34 15.97 -3.39
CA ILE A 46 6.13 14.81 -3.82
C ILE A 46 6.83 15.11 -5.14
N ASP A 47 6.14 15.74 -6.11
CA ASP A 47 6.71 16.18 -7.38
C ASP A 47 7.88 17.13 -7.17
N ASP A 48 7.71 18.17 -6.34
CA ASP A 48 8.74 19.16 -6.05
C ASP A 48 9.98 18.55 -5.39
N TYR A 49 9.78 17.55 -4.54
CA TYR A 49 10.87 16.79 -3.95
C TYR A 49 11.60 15.96 -5.01
N LEU A 50 10.88 15.16 -5.78
CA LEU A 50 11.46 14.26 -6.79
C LEU A 50 12.14 15.03 -7.94
N TYR A 51 11.73 16.27 -8.23
CA TYR A 51 12.45 17.13 -9.19
C TYR A 51 13.85 17.53 -8.70
N LYS A 52 14.04 17.65 -7.38
CA LYS A 52 15.34 17.99 -6.78
C LYS A 52 16.28 16.79 -6.64
N VAL A 53 15.73 15.58 -6.70
CA VAL A 53 16.55 14.35 -6.66
C VAL A 53 17.29 14.19 -7.97
N ASP A 54 18.59 13.91 -7.87
CA ASP A 54 19.45 13.67 -9.04
C ASP A 54 18.88 12.57 -9.91
N TRP A 55 18.96 12.74 -11.23
CA TRP A 55 18.44 11.76 -12.18
C TRP A 55 19.19 10.42 -12.11
N HIS A 56 20.50 10.43 -11.78
CA HIS A 56 21.28 9.20 -11.59
C HIS A 56 20.77 8.38 -10.40
N GLU A 57 20.26 9.03 -9.34
CA GLU A 57 19.64 8.33 -8.22
C GLU A 57 18.32 7.69 -8.65
N LYS A 58 17.51 8.38 -9.42
CA LYS A 58 16.25 7.85 -9.94
C LYS A 58 16.45 6.72 -10.95
N ASP A 59 17.52 6.77 -11.75
CA ASP A 59 17.82 5.73 -12.75
C ASP A 59 18.30 4.41 -12.15
N LYS A 60 18.79 4.41 -10.90
CA LYS A 60 19.11 3.18 -10.14
C LYS A 60 17.88 2.38 -9.75
N VAL A 61 16.72 3.05 -9.65
CA VAL A 61 15.49 2.44 -9.16
C VAL A 61 14.91 1.52 -10.23
N LYS A 62 14.72 0.25 -9.89
CA LYS A 62 14.12 -0.77 -10.75
C LYS A 62 12.66 -1.05 -10.36
N TYR A 63 12.36 -0.93 -9.08
CA TYR A 63 11.05 -1.26 -8.52
C TYR A 63 10.57 -0.15 -7.60
N VAL A 64 9.32 0.27 -7.77
CA VAL A 64 8.64 1.17 -6.85
C VAL A 64 7.39 0.48 -6.32
N VAL A 65 7.30 0.35 -5.01
CA VAL A 65 6.18 -0.30 -4.31
C VAL A 65 5.31 0.78 -3.68
N THR A 66 4.02 0.77 -3.96
CA THR A 66 3.04 1.70 -3.36
C THR A 66 1.72 0.99 -3.07
N ASP A 67 0.82 1.70 -2.41
CA ASP A 67 -0.60 1.35 -2.40
C ASP A 67 -1.23 1.52 -3.81
N MET A 68 -2.55 1.29 -3.91
CA MET A 68 -3.31 1.39 -5.17
C MET A 68 -3.75 2.82 -5.51
N ASN A 69 -3.16 3.86 -4.91
CA ASN A 69 -3.53 5.24 -5.17
C ASN A 69 -3.06 5.69 -6.57
N GLU A 70 -3.98 6.16 -7.40
CA GLU A 70 -3.69 6.59 -8.78
C GLU A 70 -2.73 7.79 -8.83
N SER A 71 -2.70 8.63 -7.78
CA SER A 71 -1.75 9.74 -7.68
C SER A 71 -0.30 9.24 -7.68
N TYR A 72 -0.01 8.15 -6.98
CA TYR A 72 1.34 7.57 -6.97
C TYR A 72 1.73 7.00 -8.31
N ARG A 73 0.80 6.38 -9.02
CA ARG A 73 1.02 5.90 -10.38
C ARG A 73 1.44 7.04 -11.31
N THR A 74 0.74 8.16 -11.24
CA THR A 74 1.06 9.35 -12.04
C THR A 74 2.46 9.89 -11.71
N ILE A 75 2.81 10.00 -10.42
CA ILE A 75 4.13 10.44 -9.96
C ILE A 75 5.23 9.50 -10.46
N ILE A 76 5.03 8.18 -10.33
CA ILE A 76 6.01 7.17 -10.74
C ILE A 76 6.29 7.29 -12.25
N HIS A 77 5.26 7.33 -13.08
CA HIS A 77 5.43 7.46 -14.52
C HIS A 77 6.13 8.75 -14.95
N LYS A 78 5.95 9.83 -14.17
CA LYS A 78 6.55 11.13 -14.44
C LYS A 78 8.04 11.18 -14.10
N HIS A 79 8.43 10.58 -12.97
CA HIS A 79 9.78 10.74 -12.41
C HIS A 79 10.71 9.56 -12.64
N PHE A 80 10.19 8.36 -12.91
CA PHE A 80 10.97 7.15 -13.07
C PHE A 80 10.69 6.51 -14.44
N LYS A 81 11.69 6.47 -15.32
CA LYS A 81 11.49 6.07 -16.72
C LYS A 81 11.32 4.57 -16.92
N ASN A 82 12.09 3.76 -16.20
CA ASN A 82 12.25 2.32 -16.46
C ASN A 82 11.92 1.46 -15.24
N VAL A 83 10.98 1.87 -14.41
CA VAL A 83 10.63 1.12 -13.19
C VAL A 83 9.46 0.18 -13.41
N THR A 84 9.46 -0.91 -12.68
CA THR A 84 8.29 -1.75 -12.49
C THR A 84 7.54 -1.25 -11.26
N HIS A 85 6.31 -0.77 -11.47
CA HIS A 85 5.42 -0.38 -10.37
C HIS A 85 4.78 -1.63 -9.77
N ILE A 86 4.96 -1.82 -8.49
CA ILE A 86 4.44 -2.96 -7.71
C ILE A 86 3.39 -2.42 -6.74
N ILE A 87 2.22 -3.04 -6.72
CA ILE A 87 1.19 -2.72 -5.72
C ILE A 87 1.46 -3.54 -4.46
N ASP A 88 1.42 -2.86 -3.31
CA ASP A 88 1.50 -3.54 -2.01
C ASP A 88 0.26 -4.42 -1.81
N CYS A 89 0.52 -5.72 -1.67
CA CYS A 89 -0.52 -6.72 -1.51
C CYS A 89 -1.31 -6.56 -0.21
N PHE A 90 -0.72 -6.00 0.85
CA PHE A 90 -1.43 -5.77 2.11
C PHE A 90 -2.66 -4.86 1.88
N HIS A 91 -2.47 -3.76 1.17
CA HIS A 91 -3.56 -2.85 0.81
C HIS A 91 -4.62 -3.51 -0.07
N PHE A 92 -4.18 -4.33 -1.05
CA PHE A 92 -5.11 -5.09 -1.89
C PHE A 92 -5.95 -6.08 -1.08
N LEU A 93 -5.31 -6.87 -0.21
CA LEU A 93 -6.02 -7.83 0.65
C LEU A 93 -6.99 -7.14 1.59
N HIS A 94 -6.62 -5.98 2.12
CA HIS A 94 -7.50 -5.19 2.99
C HIS A 94 -8.77 -4.71 2.27
N TYR A 95 -8.65 -4.26 1.00
CA TYR A 95 -9.83 -3.92 0.20
C TYR A 95 -10.75 -5.11 -0.07
N VAL A 96 -10.17 -6.29 -0.36
CA VAL A 96 -10.95 -7.52 -0.54
C VAL A 96 -11.68 -7.90 0.77
N GLU A 97 -10.99 -7.80 1.89
CA GLU A 97 -11.57 -8.04 3.21
C GLU A 97 -12.72 -7.08 3.51
N ASP A 98 -12.52 -5.79 3.33
CA ASP A 98 -13.55 -4.78 3.56
C ASP A 98 -14.79 -5.05 2.71
N ALA A 99 -14.62 -5.42 1.45
CA ALA A 99 -15.72 -5.78 0.56
C ALA A 99 -16.49 -7.02 1.07
N LEU A 100 -15.77 -8.09 1.43
CA LEU A 100 -16.36 -9.31 2.00
C LEU A 100 -17.06 -9.04 3.33
N ASN A 101 -16.42 -8.26 4.20
CA ASN A 101 -16.99 -7.90 5.50
C ASN A 101 -18.24 -7.04 5.36
N SER A 102 -18.29 -6.13 4.40
CA SER A 102 -19.48 -5.33 4.10
C SER A 102 -20.66 -6.20 3.68
N VAL A 103 -20.43 -7.21 2.82
CA VAL A 103 -21.45 -8.19 2.43
C VAL A 103 -21.91 -9.02 3.64
N ARG A 104 -20.94 -9.51 4.43
CA ARG A 104 -21.21 -10.26 5.65
C ARG A 104 -22.10 -9.48 6.63
N ILE A 105 -21.76 -8.22 6.92
CA ILE A 105 -22.52 -7.36 7.85
C ILE A 105 -23.93 -7.14 7.32
N ARG A 106 -24.10 -6.89 6.01
CA ARG A 106 -25.40 -6.69 5.39
C ARG A 106 -26.28 -7.94 5.52
N ILE A 107 -25.73 -9.14 5.29
CA ILE A 107 -26.46 -10.40 5.44
C ILE A 107 -26.75 -10.69 6.91
N GLN A 108 -25.80 -10.44 7.80
CA GLN A 108 -25.95 -10.62 9.24
C GLN A 108 -27.12 -9.76 9.81
N GLY A 109 -27.28 -8.54 9.27
CA GLY A 109 -28.36 -7.63 9.67
C GLY A 109 -29.78 -8.12 9.30
N LEU A 110 -29.92 -9.18 8.49
CA LEU A 110 -31.22 -9.79 8.19
C LEU A 110 -31.69 -10.78 9.28
N PHE A 111 -30.83 -11.12 10.23
CA PHE A 111 -31.10 -12.10 11.30
C PHE A 111 -31.09 -11.40 12.66
N LYS A 112 -31.81 -11.99 13.64
CA LYS A 112 -31.75 -11.54 15.04
C LYS A 112 -30.45 -12.06 15.67
N ASP A 113 -29.97 -11.37 16.69
CA ASP A 113 -28.74 -11.72 17.43
C ASP A 113 -28.84 -13.09 18.15
N THR A 114 -30.07 -13.57 18.38
CA THR A 114 -30.37 -14.90 18.93
C THR A 114 -30.21 -16.02 17.90
N ASP A 115 -30.33 -15.72 16.61
CA ASP A 115 -30.38 -16.69 15.53
C ASP A 115 -29.02 -17.35 15.30
N LYS A 116 -29.04 -18.60 14.85
CA LYS A 116 -27.84 -19.38 14.59
C LYS A 116 -27.01 -18.77 13.45
N GLU A 117 -27.67 -18.30 12.42
CA GLU A 117 -27.10 -17.64 11.24
C GLU A 117 -26.33 -16.38 11.63
N TYR A 118 -26.89 -15.54 12.49
CA TYR A 118 -26.23 -14.35 13.02
C TYR A 118 -24.90 -14.70 13.72
N LYS A 119 -24.94 -15.69 14.60
CA LYS A 119 -23.77 -16.15 15.38
C LYS A 119 -22.68 -16.73 14.48
N ILE A 120 -23.05 -17.49 13.44
CA ILE A 120 -22.12 -18.04 12.45
C ILE A 120 -21.44 -16.90 11.67
N LEU A 121 -22.23 -15.95 11.15
CA LEU A 121 -21.71 -14.83 10.38
C LEU A 121 -20.78 -13.93 11.22
N LYS A 122 -21.11 -13.72 12.50
CA LYS A 122 -20.23 -13.00 13.43
C LYS A 122 -18.88 -13.70 13.58
N LYS A 123 -18.89 -15.01 13.82
CA LYS A 123 -17.68 -15.83 13.98
C LYS A 123 -16.80 -15.85 12.71
N ILE A 124 -17.42 -15.88 11.53
CA ILE A 124 -16.70 -15.81 10.26
C ILE A 124 -15.95 -14.47 10.14
N GLY A 125 -16.53 -13.35 10.58
CA GLY A 125 -15.86 -12.05 10.59
C GLY A 125 -14.60 -12.03 11.46
N GLU A 126 -14.65 -12.64 12.64
CA GLU A 126 -13.48 -12.80 13.53
C GLU A 126 -12.38 -13.67 12.89
N PHE A 127 -12.77 -14.69 12.13
CA PHE A 127 -11.85 -15.58 11.43
C PHE A 127 -11.12 -14.89 10.26
N PHE A 128 -11.82 -14.05 9.48
CA PHE A 128 -11.19 -13.25 8.42
C PHE A 128 -10.14 -12.29 8.99
N LEU A 129 -10.46 -11.61 10.09
CA LEU A 129 -9.50 -10.73 10.77
C LEU A 129 -8.26 -11.51 11.23
N LEU A 130 -8.43 -12.73 11.76
CA LEU A 130 -7.33 -13.58 12.19
C LEU A 130 -6.44 -14.01 11.02
N ILE A 131 -7.02 -14.37 9.87
CA ILE A 131 -6.26 -14.76 8.67
C ILE A 131 -5.35 -13.61 8.22
N ILE A 132 -5.83 -12.37 8.19
CA ILE A 132 -5.03 -11.22 7.77
C ILE A 132 -3.92 -10.93 8.76
N LEU A 133 -4.22 -10.94 10.05
CA LEU A 133 -3.23 -10.71 11.11
C LEU A 133 -2.15 -11.80 11.14
N THR A 134 -2.49 -13.04 10.74
CA THR A 134 -1.55 -14.18 10.72
C THR A 134 -0.91 -14.42 9.37
N SER A 135 -1.45 -13.85 8.29
CA SER A 135 -0.86 -13.98 6.96
C SER A 135 0.46 -13.21 6.89
N LYS A 136 1.55 -13.89 7.21
CA LYS A 136 2.93 -13.43 6.96
C LYS A 136 3.27 -13.42 5.46
N VAL A 137 2.27 -13.56 4.59
CA VAL A 137 2.47 -13.65 3.14
C VAL A 137 2.51 -12.24 2.58
N LYS A 138 3.70 -11.69 2.41
CA LYS A 138 3.91 -10.52 1.55
C LYS A 138 3.79 -10.99 0.09
N ILE A 139 2.61 -10.94 -0.47
CA ILE A 139 2.40 -11.16 -1.90
C ILE A 139 2.62 -9.80 -2.58
N TYR A 140 3.57 -9.71 -3.49
CA TYR A 140 3.76 -8.54 -4.32
C TYR A 140 2.99 -8.73 -5.63
N ILE A 141 2.09 -7.82 -5.95
CA ILE A 141 1.36 -7.84 -7.22
C ILE A 141 2.04 -6.83 -8.15
N THR A 142 2.67 -7.35 -9.17
CA THR A 142 3.32 -6.51 -10.20
C THR A 142 2.32 -6.16 -11.28
N ILE A 143 2.08 -4.89 -11.52
CA ILE A 143 1.31 -4.40 -12.67
C ILE A 143 2.30 -3.99 -13.76
N SER A 144 2.76 -4.95 -14.56
CA SER A 144 3.50 -4.70 -15.79
C SER A 144 2.54 -4.71 -16.96
N LYS A 145 2.48 -3.61 -17.76
CA LYS A 145 1.78 -3.46 -19.07
C LYS A 145 0.74 -4.54 -19.43
N ARG A 146 -0.30 -4.75 -18.59
CA ARG A 146 -1.44 -5.68 -18.78
C ARG A 146 -1.34 -7.09 -18.16
N ARG A 147 -0.38 -7.38 -17.27
CA ARG A 147 -0.38 -8.66 -16.54
C ARG A 147 -0.17 -8.41 -15.05
N ILE A 148 -1.02 -9.02 -14.24
CA ILE A 148 -0.83 -9.11 -12.78
C ILE A 148 0.05 -10.34 -12.56
N LEU A 149 1.26 -10.16 -12.04
CA LEU A 149 2.15 -11.24 -11.67
C LEU A 149 2.28 -11.24 -10.14
N ALA A 150 1.88 -12.33 -9.51
CA ALA A 150 2.19 -12.57 -8.10
C ALA A 150 3.60 -13.19 -8.04
N LEU A 151 4.53 -12.52 -7.36
CA LEU A 151 5.86 -13.07 -7.12
C LEU A 151 5.86 -13.84 -5.81
N PRO A 152 6.29 -15.12 -5.79
CA PRO A 152 6.52 -15.85 -4.55
C PRO A 152 7.71 -15.25 -3.79
N LYS A 153 7.64 -15.33 -2.45
CA LYS A 153 8.76 -14.99 -1.58
C LYS A 153 9.93 -15.95 -1.83
N TYR A 154 11.12 -15.41 -1.99
CA TYR A 154 12.35 -16.09 -1.65
C TYR A 154 12.71 -15.83 -0.19
#